data_575d5c5b1299eb38db1ce043113b4d21
#
_entry.id   575d5c5b1299eb38db1ce043113b4d21
#
_cell.length_a   1.000
_cell.length_b   1.000
_cell.length_c   1.000
_cell.angle_alpha   90.00
_cell.angle_beta   90.00
_cell.angle_gamma   90.00
#
_symmetry.space_group_name_H-M   'P 1'
#
loop_
_entity.id
_entity.type
_entity.pdbx_description
1 polymer ?
#
loop_
_entity_poly.entity_id
_entity_poly.type
_entity_poly.pdbx_seq_one_letter_code
_entity_poly.pdbx_strand_id
1 'polypeptide(L)'
;MIARIWHGKTTVEDYDVYTEFLQRTAIPDYSKTAGFIKLSFLRNIKNNEGHFTLITYWENLEVIKNFAGEDFEKAKYYPEDEYFLLEFEENVEHFEVFS
;
A
#
# COMPACT_ATOMS: atom_id res chain seq x y z
N MET A 1 -2.50 -5.24 17.27
CA MET A 1 -1.92 -4.56 16.09
C MET A 1 -2.26 -5.34 14.84
N ILE A 2 -2.66 -4.65 13.81
CA ILE A 2 -3.05 -5.24 12.52
C ILE A 2 -2.06 -4.82 11.46
N ALA A 3 -1.64 -5.77 10.62
CA ALA A 3 -0.87 -5.49 9.42
C ALA A 3 -1.82 -5.52 8.21
N ARG A 4 -1.76 -4.47 7.39
CA ARG A 4 -2.50 -4.37 6.14
C ARG A 4 -1.49 -4.48 5.00
N ILE A 5 -1.74 -5.38 4.05
CA ILE A 5 -0.81 -5.62 2.94
C ILE A 5 -1.48 -5.32 1.60
N TRP A 6 -0.85 -4.43 0.85
CA TRP A 6 -1.26 -4.02 -0.48
C TRP A 6 -0.17 -4.43 -1.48
N HIS A 7 -0.59 -4.91 -2.64
CA HIS A 7 0.33 -5.29 -3.72
C HIS A 7 0.05 -4.50 -4.98
N GLY A 8 1.12 -4.16 -5.70
CA GLY A 8 1.02 -3.58 -7.01
C GLY A 8 2.22 -3.96 -7.85
N LYS A 9 2.11 -3.81 -9.15
CA LYS A 9 3.26 -4.02 -10.04
C LYS A 9 3.29 -3.04 -11.18
N THR A 10 4.52 -2.70 -11.59
CA THR A 10 4.80 -1.73 -12.64
C THR A 10 5.70 -2.36 -13.69
N THR A 11 5.92 -1.64 -14.78
CA THR A 11 7.01 -1.97 -15.69
C THR A 11 8.34 -1.70 -14.97
N VAL A 12 9.42 -2.30 -15.47
CA VAL A 12 10.77 -2.03 -14.94
C VAL A 12 11.13 -0.55 -15.15
N GLU A 13 10.71 0.05 -16.25
CA GLU A 13 10.96 1.47 -16.54
C GLU A 13 10.37 2.38 -15.48
N ASP A 14 9.22 2.04 -14.92
CA ASP A 14 8.53 2.85 -13.93
C ASP A 14 8.90 2.51 -12.48
N TYR A 15 9.78 1.54 -12.27
CA TYR A 15 10.13 1.05 -10.95
C TYR A 15 10.58 2.16 -9.99
N ASP A 16 11.54 2.97 -10.40
CA ASP A 16 12.06 4.04 -9.55
C ASP A 16 11.11 5.24 -9.48
N VAL A 17 10.46 5.56 -10.58
CA VAL A 17 9.50 6.68 -10.62
C VAL A 17 8.31 6.41 -9.70
N TYR A 18 7.79 5.18 -9.73
CA TYR A 18 6.68 4.81 -8.86
C TYR A 18 7.11 4.79 -7.39
N THR A 19 8.34 4.38 -7.11
CA THR A 19 8.89 4.44 -5.75
C THR A 19 8.89 5.88 -5.23
N GLU A 20 9.33 6.84 -6.03
CA GLU A 20 9.32 8.25 -5.66
C GLU A 20 7.90 8.77 -5.45
N PHE A 21 6.96 8.35 -6.30
CA PHE A 21 5.56 8.70 -6.16
C PHE A 21 5.02 8.23 -4.80
N LEU A 22 5.30 6.98 -4.42
CA LEU A 22 4.86 6.42 -3.14
C LEU A 22 5.46 7.19 -1.96
N GLN A 23 6.75 7.53 -2.03
CA GLN A 23 7.41 8.28 -0.99
C GLN A 23 6.83 9.69 -0.83
N ARG A 24 6.50 10.33 -1.93
CA ARG A 24 5.98 11.70 -1.94
C ARG A 24 4.50 11.76 -1.57
N THR A 25 3.70 10.78 -1.96
CA THR A 25 2.23 10.82 -1.87
C THR A 25 1.68 9.85 -0.83
N ALA A 26 2.04 8.57 -0.92
CA ALA A 26 1.44 7.54 -0.06
C ALA A 26 1.95 7.62 1.37
N ILE A 27 3.26 7.72 1.58
CA ILE A 27 3.83 7.75 2.93
C ILE A 27 3.25 8.89 3.77
N PRO A 28 3.18 10.14 3.27
CA PRO A 28 2.54 11.21 4.05
C PRO A 28 1.05 10.95 4.34
N ASP A 29 0.33 10.36 3.39
CA ASP A 29 -1.08 10.05 3.55
C ASP A 29 -1.31 9.03 4.66
N TYR A 30 -0.54 7.95 4.68
CA TYR A 30 -0.59 6.97 5.77
C TYR A 30 -0.19 7.61 7.10
N SER A 31 0.92 8.33 7.11
CA SER A 31 1.52 8.85 8.34
C SER A 31 0.64 9.84 9.09
N LYS A 32 -0.23 10.56 8.39
CA LYS A 32 -1.14 11.53 9.01
C LYS A 32 -2.45 10.91 9.50
N THR A 33 -2.67 9.62 9.23
CA THR A 33 -3.94 8.97 9.57
C THR A 33 -3.95 8.52 11.03
N ALA A 34 -5.01 8.87 11.77
CA ALA A 34 -5.14 8.47 13.17
C ALA A 34 -5.21 6.95 13.29
N GLY A 35 -4.42 6.39 14.22
CA GLY A 35 -4.33 4.95 14.45
C GLY A 35 -3.24 4.24 13.66
N PHE A 36 -2.59 4.95 12.74
CA PHE A 36 -1.44 4.43 12.00
C PHE A 36 -0.23 4.32 12.95
N ILE A 37 0.51 3.21 12.84
CA ILE A 37 1.70 2.97 13.68
C ILE A 37 3.00 3.13 12.89
N LYS A 38 3.16 2.34 11.84
CA LYS A 38 4.37 2.35 11.03
C LYS A 38 4.12 1.68 9.69
N LEU A 39 5.10 1.76 8.79
CA LEU A 39 5.00 1.10 7.49
C LEU A 39 6.33 0.43 7.13
N SER A 40 6.23 -0.54 6.23
CA SER A 40 7.37 -1.14 5.55
C SER A 40 6.96 -1.28 4.08
N PHE A 41 7.59 -0.48 3.23
CA PHE A 41 7.33 -0.54 1.79
C PHE A 41 8.47 -1.31 1.14
N LEU A 42 8.12 -2.42 0.51
CA LEU A 42 9.09 -3.36 -0.06
C LEU A 42 8.92 -3.39 -1.57
N ARG A 43 10.02 -3.63 -2.28
CA ARG A 43 9.98 -3.78 -3.72
C ARG A 43 11.04 -4.76 -4.20
N ASN A 44 10.77 -5.42 -5.31
CA ASN A 44 11.78 -6.20 -6.02
C ASN A 44 11.41 -6.30 -7.51
N ILE A 45 12.38 -6.69 -8.31
CA ILE A 45 12.16 -6.95 -9.73
C ILE A 45 12.09 -8.46 -9.90
N LYS A 46 11.03 -8.93 -10.55
CA LYS A 46 10.80 -10.35 -10.78
C LYS A 46 10.06 -10.51 -12.10
N ASN A 47 10.50 -11.46 -12.93
CA ASN A 47 9.88 -11.72 -14.23
C ASN A 47 9.76 -10.44 -15.09
N ASN A 48 10.81 -9.61 -15.06
CA ASN A 48 10.88 -8.36 -15.81
C ASN A 48 9.78 -7.36 -15.46
N GLU A 49 9.30 -7.39 -14.22
CA GLU A 49 8.32 -6.45 -13.69
C GLU A 49 8.77 -5.94 -12.33
N GLY A 50 8.38 -4.71 -11.99
CA GLY A 50 8.58 -4.16 -10.66
C GLY A 50 7.42 -4.58 -9.74
N HIS A 51 7.74 -5.20 -8.62
CA HIS A 51 6.74 -5.64 -7.64
C HIS A 51 6.86 -4.83 -6.37
N PHE A 52 5.70 -4.39 -5.85
CA PHE A 52 5.62 -3.56 -4.64
C PHE A 52 4.73 -4.25 -3.64
N THR A 53 5.23 -4.37 -2.41
CA THR A 53 4.47 -4.89 -1.28
C THR A 53 4.47 -3.83 -0.20
N LEU A 54 3.31 -3.24 0.06
CA LEU A 54 3.18 -2.17 1.03
C LEU A 54 2.54 -2.73 2.29
N ILE A 55 3.31 -2.78 3.37
CA ILE A 55 2.84 -3.26 4.66
C ILE A 55 2.65 -2.05 5.55
N THR A 56 1.45 -1.89 6.09
CA THR A 56 1.16 -0.82 7.05
C THR A 56 0.63 -1.45 8.33
N TYR A 57 1.01 -0.86 9.47
CA TYR A 57 0.65 -1.39 10.79
C TYR A 57 -0.27 -0.41 11.50
N TRP A 58 -1.33 -0.94 12.11
CA TRP A 58 -2.43 -0.17 12.66
C TRP A 58 -2.80 -0.67 14.06
N GLU A 59 -3.34 0.22 14.89
CA GLU A 59 -3.74 -0.13 16.25
C GLU A 59 -4.79 -1.25 16.27
N ASN A 60 -5.78 -1.16 15.36
CA ASN A 60 -6.86 -2.14 15.23
C ASN A 60 -7.54 -1.99 13.87
N LEU A 61 -8.52 -2.86 13.56
CA LEU A 61 -9.23 -2.80 12.29
C LEU A 61 -10.07 -1.53 12.14
N GLU A 62 -10.64 -1.05 13.24
CA GLU A 62 -11.54 0.12 13.20
C GLU A 62 -10.83 1.38 12.69
N VAL A 63 -9.59 1.60 13.13
CA VAL A 63 -8.86 2.80 12.71
C VAL A 63 -8.43 2.78 11.25
N ILE A 64 -8.37 1.60 10.63
CA ILE A 64 -8.06 1.48 9.21
C ILE A 64 -9.10 2.20 8.36
N LYS A 65 -10.34 2.31 8.85
CA LYS A 65 -11.40 3.05 8.16
C LYS A 65 -11.09 4.53 8.02
N ASN A 66 -10.24 5.08 8.89
CA ASN A 66 -9.81 6.48 8.78
C ASN A 66 -9.00 6.72 7.51
N PHE A 67 -8.35 5.69 7.00
CA PHE A 67 -7.56 5.75 5.77
C PHE A 67 -8.36 5.23 4.57
N ALA A 68 -8.96 4.06 4.70
CA ALA A 68 -9.53 3.31 3.58
C ALA A 68 -11.05 3.44 3.42
N GLY A 69 -11.75 4.05 4.41
CA GLY A 69 -13.21 4.15 4.38
C GLY A 69 -13.87 2.90 4.96
N GLU A 70 -15.22 2.88 4.92
CA GLU A 70 -15.99 1.79 5.51
C GLU A 70 -15.66 0.43 4.89
N ASP A 71 -15.43 0.40 3.58
CA ASP A 71 -15.12 -0.84 2.86
C ASP A 71 -13.60 -1.05 2.86
N PHE A 72 -13.03 -1.20 4.05
CA PHE A 72 -11.58 -1.18 4.25
C PHE A 72 -10.87 -2.42 3.68
N GLU A 73 -11.59 -3.46 3.31
CA GLU A 73 -10.98 -4.63 2.67
C GLU A 73 -10.58 -4.35 1.22
N LYS A 74 -11.19 -3.33 0.62
CA LYS A 74 -10.83 -2.94 -0.75
C LYS A 74 -9.51 -2.19 -0.79
N ALA A 75 -8.74 -2.44 -1.82
CA ALA A 75 -7.50 -1.72 -2.06
C ALA A 75 -7.82 -0.27 -2.39
N LYS A 76 -7.02 0.65 -1.83
CA LYS A 76 -7.13 2.08 -2.11
C LYS A 76 -6.11 2.44 -3.19
N TYR A 77 -6.57 3.13 -4.22
CA TYR A 77 -5.71 3.58 -5.32
C TYR A 77 -5.76 5.10 -5.44
N TYR A 78 -4.64 5.66 -5.89
CA TYR A 78 -4.54 7.07 -6.23
C TYR A 78 -4.84 7.24 -7.71
N PRO A 79 -5.33 8.41 -8.15
CA PRO A 79 -5.61 8.62 -9.59
C PRO A 79 -4.40 8.32 -10.47
N GLU A 80 -3.20 8.67 -10.01
CA GLU A 80 -1.96 8.47 -10.75
C GLU A 80 -1.58 7.00 -10.92
N ASP A 81 -2.16 6.10 -10.09
CA ASP A 81 -1.89 4.67 -10.21
C ASP A 81 -2.29 4.12 -11.59
N GLU A 82 -3.24 4.75 -12.27
CA GLU A 82 -3.62 4.36 -13.63
C GLU A 82 -2.45 4.44 -14.61
N TYR A 83 -1.49 5.32 -14.36
CA TYR A 83 -0.34 5.50 -15.26
C TYR A 83 0.79 4.52 -14.98
N PHE A 84 0.80 3.90 -13.82
CA PHE A 84 1.90 3.06 -13.37
C PHE A 84 1.56 1.59 -13.24
N LEU A 85 0.39 1.27 -12.70
CA LEU A 85 0.08 -0.11 -12.31
C LEU A 85 -0.37 -0.94 -13.50
N LEU A 86 0.19 -2.15 -13.58
CA LEU A 86 -0.13 -3.11 -14.63
C LEU A 86 -1.41 -3.88 -14.33
N GLU A 87 -1.79 -3.94 -13.05
CA GLU A 87 -3.05 -4.56 -12.63
C GLU A 87 -3.54 -3.90 -11.35
N PHE A 88 -4.84 -4.05 -11.08
CA PHE A 88 -5.49 -3.46 -9.92
C PHE A 88 -6.19 -4.58 -9.15
N GLU A 89 -5.55 -5.07 -8.08
CA GLU A 89 -6.18 -6.03 -7.20
C GLU A 89 -7.33 -5.36 -6.47
N GLU A 90 -8.45 -6.06 -6.37
CA GLU A 90 -9.65 -5.48 -5.76
C GLU A 90 -9.50 -5.30 -4.27
N ASN A 91 -8.87 -6.27 -3.61
CA ASN A 91 -8.78 -6.31 -2.15
C ASN A 91 -7.35 -6.32 -1.66
N VAL A 92 -7.20 -5.89 -0.41
CA VAL A 92 -5.96 -6.05 0.38
C VAL A 92 -6.18 -7.14 1.41
N GLU A 93 -5.12 -7.54 2.09
CA GLU A 93 -5.20 -8.53 3.17
C GLU A 93 -4.88 -7.90 4.50
N HIS A 94 -5.53 -8.39 5.55
CA HIS A 94 -5.28 -7.95 6.94
C HIS A 94 -4.88 -9.15 7.78
N PHE A 95 -3.92 -8.92 8.66
CA PHE A 95 -3.37 -9.96 9.54
C PHE A 95 -3.26 -9.44 10.96
N GLU A 96 -3.50 -10.32 11.93
CA GLU A 96 -3.14 -10.01 13.30
C GLU A 96 -1.64 -10.17 13.45
N VAL A 97 -1.00 -9.19 14.07
CA VAL A 97 0.43 -9.26 14.37
C VAL A 97 0.57 -9.85 15.76
N PHE A 98 1.18 -11.02 15.89
CA PHE A 98 1.32 -11.68 17.18
C PHE A 98 2.77 -11.75 17.68
N SER A 99 3.70 -11.26 16.88
CA SER A 99 5.11 -11.24 17.27
C SER A 99 5.84 -10.05 16.65
#